data_fe362b6be1569d91a0dd55692a2547a3
#
_entry.id   fe362b6be1569d91a0dd55692a2547a3
#
_cell.length_a   1.000
_cell.length_b   1.000
_cell.length_c   1.000
_cell.angle_alpha   90.00
_cell.angle_beta   90.00
_cell.angle_gamma   90.00
#
_symmetry.space_group_name_H-M   'P 1'
#
loop_
_entity.id
_entity.type
_entity.pdbx_description
1 polymer ?
#
loop_
_entity_poly.entity_id
_entity_poly.type
_entity_poly.pdbx_seq_one_letter_code
_entity_poly.pdbx_strand_id
1 'polypeptide(L)'
;MLPTIDRQLLTHTHTRPALRPKTNGQYLIGDVRAIVAHWTANTDKGADAQANRDYFNNGSPGPKGAVRAASAHYCVDDHSIIQCLPDHEVGFHVGAKTYLPAGIALIRGTSLTPNHFTVGFEMCVNKDGDWVKTYDNSARLAAWLLLKHNLGVDQLLRHHDITGKDCPKMMLERWAWEKFKADVWQYRMYYAAKDLFPFRVASKELNVRSGPGTGQPPLYALAKGEIVLASGDGVTRREWVEIENEKFVNSKYLE
;
A
#
# COMPACT_ATOMS: atom_id res chain seq x y z
N MET A 1 7.14 -1.28 -16.92
CA MET A 1 5.89 -2.03 -16.71
C MET A 1 5.27 -1.52 -15.43
N LEU A 2 3.94 -1.36 -15.36
CA LEU A 2 3.23 -1.04 -14.12
C LEU A 2 3.35 -2.19 -13.12
N PRO A 3 3.26 -1.96 -11.79
CA PRO A 3 3.27 -3.05 -10.83
C PRO A 3 2.02 -3.92 -11.01
N THR A 4 2.19 -5.23 -11.01
CA THR A 4 1.07 -6.18 -10.94
C THR A 4 0.78 -6.46 -9.47
N ILE A 5 -0.40 -6.07 -9.02
CA ILE A 5 -0.80 -6.18 -7.61
C ILE A 5 -1.85 -7.29 -7.47
N ASP A 6 -1.57 -8.28 -6.63
CA ASP A 6 -2.53 -9.29 -6.22
C ASP A 6 -3.31 -8.82 -5.00
N ARG A 7 -4.64 -8.74 -5.12
CA ARG A 7 -5.50 -8.22 -4.05
C ARG A 7 -6.02 -9.35 -3.17
N GLN A 8 -5.38 -9.58 -2.03
CA GLN A 8 -5.72 -10.60 -1.04
C GLN A 8 -6.02 -9.97 0.33
N LEU A 9 -7.14 -9.27 0.43
CA LEU A 9 -7.48 -8.50 1.63
C LEU A 9 -7.59 -9.37 2.89
N LEU A 10 -7.12 -8.81 4.00
CA LEU A 10 -7.24 -9.43 5.32
C LEU A 10 -8.72 -9.52 5.72
N THR A 11 -9.07 -10.60 6.40
CA THR A 11 -10.43 -10.86 6.90
C THR A 11 -10.52 -10.81 8.43
N HIS A 12 -9.39 -10.78 9.12
CA HIS A 12 -9.33 -10.81 10.59
C HIS A 12 -9.50 -9.41 11.18
N THR A 13 -10.51 -9.23 12.03
CA THR A 13 -10.90 -7.91 12.59
C THR A 13 -9.85 -7.23 13.48
N HIS A 14 -8.89 -7.98 14.07
CA HIS A 14 -7.82 -7.37 14.87
C HIS A 14 -6.76 -6.71 13.99
N THR A 15 -6.51 -7.22 12.80
CA THR A 15 -5.50 -6.74 11.87
C THR A 15 -6.08 -5.87 10.75
N ARG A 16 -7.38 -5.99 10.49
CA ARG A 16 -8.16 -5.10 9.62
C ARG A 16 -9.31 -4.46 10.40
N PRO A 17 -9.03 -3.43 11.20
CA PRO A 17 -9.99 -2.85 12.12
C PRO A 17 -11.22 -2.21 11.46
N ALA A 18 -11.14 -1.82 10.20
CA ALA A 18 -12.28 -1.32 9.43
C ALA A 18 -13.46 -2.32 9.32
N LEU A 19 -13.20 -3.61 9.52
CA LEU A 19 -14.25 -4.66 9.55
C LEU A 19 -14.99 -4.73 10.90
N ARG A 20 -14.59 -3.96 11.92
CA ARG A 20 -15.25 -4.00 13.24
C ARG A 20 -16.64 -3.35 13.17
N PRO A 21 -17.71 -3.98 13.76
CA PRO A 21 -19.10 -3.52 13.63
C PRO A 21 -19.38 -2.09 14.12
N LYS A 22 -18.51 -1.50 14.95
CA LYS A 22 -18.67 -0.16 15.55
C LYS A 22 -17.63 0.85 15.06
N THR A 23 -17.15 0.72 13.84
CA THR A 23 -15.98 1.50 13.39
C THR A 23 -16.27 2.97 13.09
N ASN A 24 -17.49 3.47 13.01
CA ASN A 24 -17.89 4.89 12.82
C ASN A 24 -16.88 5.77 12.03
N GLY A 25 -16.21 5.22 11.00
CA GLY A 25 -15.14 5.89 10.26
C GLY A 25 -13.78 5.99 10.98
N GLN A 26 -13.66 5.58 12.24
CA GLN A 26 -12.43 5.70 13.05
C GLN A 26 -11.19 5.01 12.45
N TYR A 27 -11.39 3.96 11.66
CA TYR A 27 -10.31 3.21 11.01
C TYR A 27 -10.26 3.40 9.50
N LEU A 28 -10.79 4.54 9.02
CA LEU A 28 -10.63 4.96 7.64
C LEU A 28 -9.61 6.09 7.54
N ILE A 29 -8.82 6.05 6.48
CA ILE A 29 -7.87 7.10 6.11
C ILE A 29 -8.63 8.08 5.19
N GLY A 30 -8.76 9.33 5.63
CA GLY A 30 -9.35 10.39 4.81
C GLY A 30 -8.35 11.03 3.85
N ASP A 31 -7.09 11.10 4.28
CA ASP A 31 -6.01 11.79 3.57
C ASP A 31 -4.69 11.06 3.80
N VAL A 32 -4.15 10.43 2.77
CA VAL A 32 -2.83 9.77 2.82
C VAL A 32 -1.77 10.86 2.68
N ARG A 33 -0.93 11.01 3.70
CA ARG A 33 0.13 12.03 3.79
C ARG A 33 1.52 11.48 3.54
N ALA A 34 1.72 10.17 3.70
CA ALA A 34 3.00 9.54 3.39
C ALA A 34 2.84 8.06 3.05
N ILE A 35 3.81 7.55 2.29
CA ILE A 35 4.04 6.12 2.05
C ILE A 35 5.20 5.68 2.95
N VAL A 36 5.05 4.54 3.65
CA VAL A 36 6.04 4.08 4.62
C VAL A 36 6.63 2.73 4.24
N ALA A 37 7.94 2.72 4.10
CA ALA A 37 8.72 1.51 3.84
C ALA A 37 9.06 0.79 5.15
N HIS A 38 8.84 -0.52 5.15
CA HIS A 38 9.19 -1.46 6.22
C HIS A 38 9.97 -2.65 5.66
N TRP A 39 10.44 -3.49 6.54
CA TRP A 39 10.95 -4.81 6.25
C TRP A 39 10.35 -5.83 7.21
N THR A 40 10.12 -7.06 6.75
CA THR A 40 9.48 -8.10 7.57
C THR A 40 10.33 -8.57 8.76
N ALA A 41 11.65 -8.29 8.74
CA ALA A 41 12.63 -8.77 9.70
C ALA A 41 12.65 -10.32 9.86
N ASN A 42 12.02 -11.04 8.97
CA ASN A 42 11.97 -12.51 8.95
C ASN A 42 12.81 -13.05 7.78
N THR A 43 13.94 -13.67 8.12
CA THR A 43 14.88 -14.27 7.15
C THR A 43 14.66 -15.76 6.94
N ASP A 44 13.63 -16.36 7.53
CA ASP A 44 13.37 -17.77 7.38
C ASP A 44 13.01 -18.11 5.93
N LYS A 45 13.33 -19.35 5.53
CA LYS A 45 12.93 -19.87 4.22
C LYS A 45 11.40 -19.87 4.09
N GLY A 46 10.89 -19.42 2.95
CA GLY A 46 9.46 -19.33 2.69
C GLY A 46 8.73 -18.18 3.39
N ALA A 47 9.45 -17.23 4.03
CA ALA A 47 8.84 -16.03 4.61
C ALA A 47 8.63 -14.95 3.52
N ASP A 48 7.97 -15.31 2.43
CA ASP A 48 7.62 -14.51 1.27
C ASP A 48 6.42 -13.58 1.52
N ALA A 49 5.94 -12.89 0.50
CA ALA A 49 4.81 -11.97 0.62
C ALA A 49 3.51 -12.69 0.99
N GLN A 50 3.29 -13.93 0.49
CA GLN A 50 2.13 -14.73 0.84
C GLN A 50 2.14 -15.15 2.31
N ALA A 51 3.27 -15.65 2.79
CA ALA A 51 3.43 -16.05 4.20
C ALA A 51 3.23 -14.85 5.15
N ASN A 52 3.75 -13.67 4.80
CA ASN A 52 3.58 -12.46 5.60
C ASN A 52 2.13 -11.94 5.56
N ARG A 53 1.45 -11.99 4.42
CA ARG A 53 0.02 -11.70 4.33
C ARG A 53 -0.80 -12.64 5.22
N ASP A 54 -0.50 -13.94 5.19
CA ASP A 54 -1.21 -14.94 5.99
C ASP A 54 -0.91 -14.79 7.48
N TYR A 55 0.32 -14.42 7.84
CA TYR A 55 0.68 -14.03 9.20
C TYR A 55 -0.18 -12.85 9.70
N PHE A 56 -0.37 -11.81 8.90
CA PHE A 56 -1.28 -10.72 9.25
C PHE A 56 -2.73 -11.20 9.34
N ASN A 57 -3.18 -12.05 8.41
CA ASN A 57 -4.56 -12.52 8.41
C ASN A 57 -4.90 -13.42 9.59
N ASN A 58 -3.96 -14.25 10.02
CA ASN A 58 -4.18 -15.17 11.14
C ASN A 58 -4.02 -14.49 12.51
N GLY A 59 -3.54 -13.26 12.54
CA GLY A 59 -3.19 -12.54 13.75
C GLY A 59 -1.90 -13.09 14.36
N SER A 60 -0.91 -12.23 14.53
CA SER A 60 0.38 -12.59 15.14
C SER A 60 0.17 -13.06 16.58
N PRO A 61 0.74 -14.19 17.02
CA PRO A 61 0.75 -14.56 18.43
C PRO A 61 1.44 -13.48 19.26
N GLY A 62 0.72 -12.85 20.14
CA GLY A 62 1.24 -11.92 21.11
C GLY A 62 1.62 -12.60 22.43
N PRO A 63 2.23 -11.87 23.37
CA PRO A 63 2.47 -12.39 24.72
C PRO A 63 1.17 -12.86 25.37
N LYS A 64 1.22 -14.01 26.07
CA LYS A 64 0.07 -14.59 26.79
C LYS A 64 -1.14 -14.95 25.91
N GLY A 65 -0.91 -15.29 24.62
CA GLY A 65 -1.99 -15.70 23.71
C GLY A 65 -2.83 -14.55 23.16
N ALA A 66 -2.48 -13.31 23.44
CA ALA A 66 -3.13 -12.15 22.81
C ALA A 66 -2.74 -12.06 21.32
N VAL A 67 -3.67 -11.67 20.46
CA VAL A 67 -3.40 -11.37 19.06
C VAL A 67 -2.78 -9.97 18.97
N ARG A 68 -1.60 -9.86 18.36
CA ARG A 68 -1.02 -8.53 18.05
C ARG A 68 -1.81 -7.87 16.93
N ALA A 69 -2.21 -6.64 17.15
CA ALA A 69 -2.73 -5.79 16.09
C ALA A 69 -1.55 -5.25 15.26
N ALA A 70 -1.13 -6.01 14.25
CA ALA A 70 -0.10 -5.62 13.29
C ALA A 70 -0.58 -5.95 11.88
N SER A 71 -0.47 -4.98 10.97
CA SER A 71 -0.82 -5.15 9.55
C SER A 71 -0.17 -4.05 8.71
N ALA A 72 0.19 -4.37 7.47
CA ALA A 72 0.58 -3.41 6.46
C ALA A 72 -0.40 -3.46 5.29
N HIS A 73 -0.36 -2.45 4.40
CA HIS A 73 -1.22 -2.42 3.23
C HIS A 73 -0.73 -3.36 2.14
N TYR A 74 0.59 -3.54 2.06
CA TYR A 74 1.22 -4.41 1.05
C TYR A 74 2.33 -5.25 1.66
N CYS A 75 2.48 -6.48 1.14
CA CYS A 75 3.66 -7.32 1.29
C CYS A 75 4.30 -7.51 -0.08
N VAL A 76 5.63 -7.39 -0.15
CA VAL A 76 6.39 -7.40 -1.40
C VAL A 76 7.56 -8.37 -1.30
N ASP A 77 7.67 -9.27 -2.25
CA ASP A 77 8.83 -10.15 -2.44
C ASP A 77 9.39 -10.07 -3.87
N ASP A 78 10.21 -11.03 -4.26
CA ASP A 78 10.89 -11.08 -5.56
C ASP A 78 9.98 -11.46 -6.73
N HIS A 79 8.76 -11.92 -6.49
CA HIS A 79 7.83 -12.39 -7.52
C HIS A 79 6.40 -11.89 -7.34
N SER A 80 6.05 -11.30 -6.20
CA SER A 80 4.69 -10.83 -5.93
C SER A 80 4.62 -9.51 -5.16
N ILE A 81 3.54 -8.78 -5.40
CA ILE A 81 3.09 -7.62 -4.61
C ILE A 81 1.67 -7.94 -4.19
N ILE A 82 1.45 -8.19 -2.90
CA ILE A 82 0.14 -8.56 -2.36
C ILE A 82 -0.46 -7.37 -1.61
N GLN A 83 -1.64 -6.93 -2.02
CA GLN A 83 -2.42 -5.93 -1.28
C GLN A 83 -3.22 -6.62 -0.16
N CYS A 84 -2.86 -6.31 1.08
CA CYS A 84 -3.47 -6.85 2.29
C CYS A 84 -4.61 -5.98 2.83
N LEU A 85 -4.53 -4.66 2.66
CA LEU A 85 -5.53 -3.67 3.07
C LEU A 85 -5.81 -2.69 1.93
N PRO A 86 -7.05 -2.21 1.75
CA PRO A 86 -7.32 -1.04 0.93
C PRO A 86 -6.57 0.19 1.46
N ASP A 87 -6.06 1.05 0.58
CA ASP A 87 -5.26 2.22 0.98
C ASP A 87 -6.04 3.23 1.85
N HIS A 88 -7.37 3.21 1.79
CA HIS A 88 -8.23 4.08 2.60
C HIS A 88 -8.58 3.49 3.98
N GLU A 89 -8.09 2.31 4.32
CA GLU A 89 -8.26 1.70 5.64
C GLU A 89 -6.99 1.82 6.49
N VAL A 90 -7.15 1.95 7.80
CA VAL A 90 -6.01 2.04 8.72
C VAL A 90 -5.31 0.70 8.88
N GLY A 91 -4.01 0.66 8.59
CA GLY A 91 -3.11 -0.44 8.95
C GLY A 91 -2.34 -0.16 10.23
N PHE A 92 -1.98 -1.18 10.99
CA PHE A 92 -1.23 -1.04 12.24
C PHE A 92 0.27 -1.32 12.01
N HIS A 93 1.00 -0.35 11.42
CA HIS A 93 2.40 -0.53 11.02
C HIS A 93 3.40 0.46 11.64
N VAL A 94 2.96 1.65 12.11
CA VAL A 94 3.83 2.68 12.68
C VAL A 94 3.41 3.10 14.10
N GLY A 95 2.83 2.18 14.87
CA GLY A 95 2.43 2.45 16.25
C GLY A 95 3.64 2.60 17.19
N ALA A 96 3.69 3.69 17.97
CA ALA A 96 4.70 3.92 18.99
C ALA A 96 4.11 4.75 20.15
N LYS A 97 4.85 4.79 21.28
CA LYS A 97 4.50 5.67 22.41
C LYS A 97 4.87 7.14 22.14
N THR A 98 5.96 7.34 21.39
CA THR A 98 6.48 8.67 21.00
C THR A 98 6.87 8.65 19.54
N TYR A 99 6.80 9.79 18.88
CA TYR A 99 7.12 9.95 17.47
C TYR A 99 8.23 10.96 17.28
N LEU A 100 9.07 10.74 16.27
CA LEU A 100 10.07 11.67 15.77
C LEU A 100 9.40 12.82 14.99
N PRO A 101 10.14 13.90 14.64
CA PRO A 101 9.56 15.07 13.96
C PRO A 101 8.72 14.75 12.72
N ALA A 102 9.13 13.76 11.89
CA ALA A 102 8.36 13.34 10.73
C ALA A 102 6.99 12.75 11.14
N GLY A 103 6.96 11.88 12.15
CA GLY A 103 5.71 11.33 12.69
C GLY A 103 4.81 12.38 13.31
N ILE A 104 5.38 13.36 14.04
CA ILE A 104 4.64 14.49 14.61
C ILE A 104 4.02 15.35 13.50
N ALA A 105 4.76 15.59 12.41
CA ALA A 105 4.25 16.37 11.27
C ALA A 105 3.01 15.72 10.63
N LEU A 106 2.97 14.39 10.54
CA LEU A 106 1.84 13.64 9.98
C LEU A 106 0.54 13.85 10.78
N ILE A 107 0.62 14.00 12.10
CA ILE A 107 -0.53 14.07 13.01
C ILE A 107 -0.84 15.49 13.49
N ARG A 108 -0.14 16.51 12.98
CA ARG A 108 -0.32 17.90 13.42
C ARG A 108 -1.79 18.33 13.36
N GLY A 109 -2.30 18.85 14.45
CA GLY A 109 -3.68 19.33 14.58
C GLY A 109 -4.73 18.23 14.76
N THR A 110 -4.31 17.00 15.08
CA THR A 110 -5.21 15.87 15.31
C THR A 110 -4.88 15.16 16.64
N SER A 111 -5.79 14.31 17.11
CA SER A 111 -5.58 13.36 18.22
C SER A 111 -5.31 11.93 17.71
N LEU A 112 -5.08 11.76 16.41
CA LEU A 112 -4.88 10.47 15.75
C LEU A 112 -3.40 10.07 15.77
N THR A 113 -3.09 8.88 15.27
CA THR A 113 -1.73 8.36 15.13
C THR A 113 -1.29 8.38 13.66
N PRO A 114 0.02 8.29 13.36
CA PRO A 114 0.50 8.25 11.97
C PRO A 114 -0.15 7.14 11.11
N ASN A 115 -0.60 6.03 11.71
CA ASN A 115 -1.36 4.99 11.00
C ASN A 115 -2.59 5.51 10.25
N HIS A 116 -3.19 6.62 10.69
CA HIS A 116 -4.38 7.22 10.06
C HIS A 116 -4.06 8.10 8.85
N PHE A 117 -2.78 8.27 8.53
CA PHE A 117 -2.31 9.15 7.46
C PHE A 117 -1.27 8.49 6.55
N THR A 118 -1.06 7.17 6.71
CA THR A 118 0.02 6.48 5.99
C THR A 118 -0.43 5.16 5.39
N VAL A 119 0.10 4.86 4.21
CA VAL A 119 0.04 3.55 3.58
C VAL A 119 1.42 2.89 3.74
N GLY A 120 1.47 1.71 4.33
CA GLY A 120 2.72 0.98 4.59
C GLY A 120 2.89 -0.25 3.70
N PHE A 121 4.12 -0.54 3.30
CA PHE A 121 4.49 -1.78 2.63
C PHE A 121 5.68 -2.46 3.31
N GLU A 122 5.65 -3.78 3.37
CA GLU A 122 6.66 -4.65 3.97
C GLU A 122 7.50 -5.31 2.86
N MET A 123 8.81 -5.12 2.90
CA MET A 123 9.77 -5.80 2.03
C MET A 123 10.18 -7.12 2.67
N CYS A 124 9.94 -8.24 1.97
CA CYS A 124 10.37 -9.55 2.42
C CYS A 124 11.89 -9.71 2.31
N VAL A 125 12.48 -10.42 3.27
CA VAL A 125 13.93 -10.64 3.37
C VAL A 125 14.27 -12.10 3.61
N ASN A 126 13.38 -12.99 3.20
CA ASN A 126 13.57 -14.43 3.31
C ASN A 126 14.83 -14.87 2.54
N LYS A 127 15.59 -15.78 3.13
CA LYS A 127 16.91 -16.22 2.61
C LYS A 127 16.86 -16.97 1.27
N ASP A 128 15.70 -17.44 0.88
CA ASP A 128 15.45 -18.10 -0.42
C ASP A 128 14.83 -17.17 -1.47
N GLY A 129 14.60 -15.89 -1.13
CA GLY A 129 14.16 -14.86 -2.06
C GLY A 129 15.32 -14.11 -2.70
N ASP A 130 15.05 -13.46 -3.82
CA ASP A 130 15.98 -12.56 -4.53
C ASP A 130 15.78 -11.12 -4.04
N TRP A 131 16.67 -10.66 -3.17
CA TRP A 131 16.60 -9.29 -2.63
C TRP A 131 16.62 -8.20 -3.71
N VAL A 132 17.36 -8.39 -4.81
CA VAL A 132 17.43 -7.38 -5.88
C VAL A 132 16.07 -7.19 -6.54
N LYS A 133 15.35 -8.28 -6.78
CA LYS A 133 13.99 -8.22 -7.32
C LYS A 133 12.98 -7.68 -6.30
N THR A 134 13.06 -8.10 -5.02
CA THR A 134 12.22 -7.55 -3.95
C THR A 134 12.40 -6.04 -3.84
N TYR A 135 13.63 -5.56 -3.89
CA TYR A 135 13.95 -4.13 -3.90
C TYR A 135 13.32 -3.41 -5.11
N ASP A 136 13.50 -3.95 -6.33
CA ASP A 136 12.95 -3.37 -7.55
C ASP A 136 11.41 -3.32 -7.53
N ASN A 137 10.76 -4.42 -7.14
CA ASN A 137 9.30 -4.47 -6.96
C ASN A 137 8.81 -3.45 -5.93
N SER A 138 9.56 -3.29 -4.83
CA SER A 138 9.24 -2.30 -3.78
C SER A 138 9.39 -0.86 -4.26
N ALA A 139 10.42 -0.57 -5.06
CA ALA A 139 10.60 0.75 -5.66
C ALA A 139 9.49 1.08 -6.67
N ARG A 140 9.07 0.10 -7.47
CA ARG A 140 7.93 0.24 -8.41
C ARG A 140 6.62 0.49 -7.65
N LEU A 141 6.35 -0.30 -6.60
CA LEU A 141 5.15 -0.11 -5.77
C LEU A 141 5.16 1.26 -5.09
N ALA A 142 6.27 1.67 -4.48
CA ALA A 142 6.37 2.98 -3.82
C ALA A 142 6.11 4.13 -4.81
N ALA A 143 6.68 4.07 -6.01
CA ALA A 143 6.46 5.05 -7.07
C ALA A 143 4.98 5.11 -7.50
N TRP A 144 4.34 3.93 -7.65
CA TRP A 144 2.93 3.79 -7.97
C TRP A 144 2.04 4.43 -6.89
N LEU A 145 2.31 4.14 -5.60
CA LEU A 145 1.56 4.68 -4.47
C LEU A 145 1.74 6.20 -4.34
N LEU A 146 2.95 6.72 -4.53
CA LEU A 146 3.20 8.17 -4.54
C LEU A 146 2.39 8.87 -5.63
N LEU A 147 2.36 8.32 -6.84
CA LEU A 147 1.56 8.89 -7.94
C LEU A 147 0.05 8.80 -7.62
N LYS A 148 -0.40 7.64 -7.16
CA LYS A 148 -1.80 7.36 -6.82
C LYS A 148 -2.36 8.31 -5.75
N HIS A 149 -1.55 8.67 -4.78
CA HIS A 149 -1.94 9.58 -3.68
C HIS A 149 -1.48 11.03 -3.89
N ASN A 150 -1.01 11.37 -5.09
CA ASN A 150 -0.51 12.71 -5.44
C ASN A 150 0.58 13.21 -4.47
N LEU A 151 1.52 12.33 -4.12
CA LEU A 151 2.62 12.60 -3.20
C LEU A 151 3.95 12.77 -3.95
N GLY A 152 4.85 13.58 -3.40
CA GLY A 152 6.23 13.66 -3.84
C GLY A 152 7.12 12.61 -3.16
N VAL A 153 8.36 12.48 -3.63
CA VAL A 153 9.33 11.51 -3.06
C VAL A 153 9.70 11.84 -1.61
N ASP A 154 9.53 13.08 -1.17
CA ASP A 154 9.79 13.49 0.21
C ASP A 154 8.73 12.97 1.20
N GLN A 155 7.56 12.56 0.70
CA GLN A 155 6.54 11.85 1.48
C GLN A 155 6.74 10.32 1.48
N LEU A 156 7.84 9.80 0.91
CA LEU A 156 8.28 8.44 1.13
C LEU A 156 9.17 8.41 2.38
N LEU A 157 8.69 7.75 3.43
CA LEU A 157 9.34 7.68 4.74
C LEU A 157 9.71 6.24 5.09
N ARG A 158 10.71 6.06 5.95
CA ARG A 158 10.96 4.79 6.64
C ARG A 158 10.17 4.76 7.94
N HIS A 159 9.85 3.59 8.44
CA HIS A 159 9.40 3.45 9.83
C HIS A 159 10.39 4.12 10.81
N HIS A 160 11.69 4.03 10.51
CA HIS A 160 12.77 4.72 11.23
C HIS A 160 12.52 6.22 11.36
N ASP A 161 12.12 6.89 10.30
CA ASP A 161 11.92 8.35 10.27
C ASP A 161 10.75 8.79 11.17
N ILE A 162 9.79 7.88 11.42
CA ILE A 162 8.57 8.14 12.20
C ILE A 162 8.78 7.83 13.68
N THR A 163 9.50 6.74 14.02
CA THR A 163 9.56 6.21 15.40
C THR A 163 10.96 5.96 15.93
N GLY A 164 12.01 6.02 15.08
CA GLY A 164 13.38 5.64 15.42
C GLY A 164 13.66 4.14 15.41
N LYS A 165 12.67 3.30 15.04
CA LYS A 165 12.87 1.85 14.91
C LYS A 165 13.84 1.53 13.76
N ASP A 166 14.72 0.52 13.93
CA ASP A 166 15.60 0.03 12.87
C ASP A 166 14.81 -0.71 11.76
N CYS A 167 14.07 0.07 10.97
CA CYS A 167 13.16 -0.44 9.95
C CYS A 167 13.00 0.57 8.79
N PRO A 168 13.28 0.17 7.55
CA PRO A 168 13.90 -1.09 7.13
C PRO A 168 15.40 -1.12 7.43
N LYS A 169 15.89 -2.20 8.03
CA LYS A 169 17.27 -2.29 8.54
C LYS A 169 18.32 -2.07 7.45
N MET A 170 18.11 -2.60 6.24
CA MET A 170 19.06 -2.47 5.12
C MET A 170 19.11 -1.05 4.51
N MET A 171 18.23 -0.15 4.94
CA MET A 171 18.16 1.24 4.45
C MET A 171 18.32 2.26 5.58
N LEU A 172 18.94 1.90 6.71
CA LEU A 172 19.23 2.84 7.80
C LEU A 172 20.30 3.84 7.39
N GLU A 173 21.32 3.38 6.69
CA GLU A 173 22.37 4.22 6.14
C GLU A 173 21.79 5.23 5.14
N ARG A 174 22.19 6.50 5.28
CA ARG A 174 21.67 7.60 4.46
C ARG A 174 21.82 7.32 2.96
N TRP A 175 22.98 6.83 2.53
CA TRP A 175 23.23 6.56 1.11
C TRP A 175 22.30 5.49 0.54
N ALA A 176 21.98 4.44 1.32
CA ALA A 176 21.07 3.38 0.88
C ALA A 176 19.64 3.88 0.73
N TRP A 177 19.19 4.72 1.66
CA TRP A 177 17.88 5.34 1.60
C TRP A 177 17.75 6.35 0.45
N GLU A 178 18.74 7.22 0.26
CA GLU A 178 18.73 8.18 -0.86
C GLU A 178 18.79 7.46 -2.22
N LYS A 179 19.53 6.35 -2.32
CA LYS A 179 19.51 5.52 -3.51
C LYS A 179 18.09 4.96 -3.78
N PHE A 180 17.44 4.40 -2.76
CA PHE A 180 16.08 3.89 -2.91
C PHE A 180 15.10 4.98 -3.36
N LYS A 181 15.16 6.16 -2.75
CA LYS A 181 14.34 7.31 -3.18
C LYS A 181 14.62 7.75 -4.63
N ALA A 182 15.88 7.71 -5.05
CA ALA A 182 16.24 8.04 -6.44
C ALA A 182 15.67 7.02 -7.43
N ASP A 183 15.72 5.72 -7.12
CA ASP A 183 15.13 4.68 -7.96
C ASP A 183 13.58 4.81 -8.01
N VAL A 184 12.95 5.08 -6.87
CA VAL A 184 11.51 5.38 -6.78
C VAL A 184 11.14 6.60 -7.62
N TRP A 185 11.95 7.67 -7.56
CA TRP A 185 11.74 8.85 -8.39
C TRP A 185 11.79 8.53 -9.89
N GLN A 186 12.75 7.72 -10.35
CA GLN A 186 12.83 7.30 -11.75
C GLN A 186 11.58 6.55 -12.19
N TYR A 187 11.07 5.60 -11.39
CA TYR A 187 9.82 4.90 -11.69
C TYR A 187 8.61 5.83 -11.68
N ARG A 188 8.54 6.77 -10.74
CA ARG A 188 7.46 7.74 -10.68
C ARG A 188 7.43 8.64 -11.93
N MET A 189 8.58 9.08 -12.42
CA MET A 189 8.70 9.84 -13.68
C MET A 189 8.26 8.98 -14.89
N TYR A 190 8.67 7.70 -14.91
CA TYR A 190 8.24 6.79 -15.96
C TYR A 190 6.71 6.58 -15.96
N TYR A 191 6.07 6.48 -14.81
CA TYR A 191 4.61 6.34 -14.72
C TYR A 191 3.88 7.64 -15.07
N ALA A 192 4.38 8.78 -14.64
CA ALA A 192 3.83 10.09 -15.01
C ALA A 192 3.89 10.32 -16.53
N ALA A 193 4.96 9.87 -17.19
CA ALA A 193 5.07 9.96 -18.66
C ALA A 193 4.08 9.05 -19.41
N LYS A 194 3.33 8.17 -18.73
CA LYS A 194 2.25 7.37 -19.31
C LYS A 194 0.87 8.03 -19.21
N ASP A 195 0.83 9.31 -18.86
CA ASP A 195 -0.41 10.07 -18.72
C ASP A 195 -1.42 9.44 -17.74
N LEU A 196 -0.90 8.88 -16.63
CA LEU A 196 -1.71 8.28 -15.59
C LEU A 196 -2.05 9.31 -14.51
N PHE A 197 -3.34 9.41 -14.19
CA PHE A 197 -3.87 10.29 -13.16
C PHE A 197 -4.67 9.52 -12.12
N PRO A 198 -4.70 10.00 -10.86
CA PRO A 198 -5.56 9.43 -9.85
C PRO A 198 -7.02 9.82 -10.07
N PHE A 199 -7.89 8.82 -10.05
CA PHE A 199 -9.33 8.97 -10.08
C PHE A 199 -9.94 8.27 -8.87
N ARG A 200 -11.00 8.87 -8.31
CA ARG A 200 -11.72 8.33 -7.16
C ARG A 200 -12.94 7.54 -7.63
N VAL A 201 -13.19 6.41 -7.00
CA VAL A 201 -14.42 5.63 -7.22
C VAL A 201 -15.61 6.39 -6.62
N ALA A 202 -16.54 6.83 -7.46
CA ALA A 202 -17.73 7.60 -7.09
C ALA A 202 -18.90 6.69 -6.66
N SER A 203 -19.04 5.50 -7.25
CA SER A 203 -20.10 4.54 -6.95
C SER A 203 -19.87 3.81 -5.62
N LYS A 204 -20.94 3.25 -5.02
CA LYS A 204 -20.82 2.42 -3.81
C LYS A 204 -19.84 1.26 -3.99
N GLU A 205 -19.91 0.63 -5.15
CA GLU A 205 -19.02 -0.45 -5.60
C GLU A 205 -18.72 -0.28 -7.09
N LEU A 206 -17.48 -0.59 -7.49
CA LEU A 206 -17.05 -0.58 -8.88
C LEU A 206 -16.34 -1.89 -9.21
N ASN A 207 -16.93 -2.70 -10.08
CA ASN A 207 -16.34 -3.96 -10.51
C ASN A 207 -15.08 -3.74 -11.36
N VAL A 208 -14.01 -4.45 -11.01
CA VAL A 208 -12.79 -4.59 -11.79
C VAL A 208 -12.85 -5.90 -12.58
N ARG A 209 -12.51 -5.86 -13.86
CA ARG A 209 -12.61 -7.01 -14.79
C ARG A 209 -11.31 -7.21 -15.54
N SER A 210 -11.11 -8.42 -16.08
CA SER A 210 -9.95 -8.79 -16.89
C SER A 210 -9.98 -8.25 -18.33
N GLY A 211 -11.02 -7.52 -18.69
CA GLY A 211 -11.19 -6.91 -20.01
C GLY A 211 -12.30 -5.87 -20.03
N PRO A 212 -12.38 -5.03 -21.07
CA PRO A 212 -13.43 -4.04 -21.22
C PRO A 212 -14.79 -4.72 -21.47
N GLY A 213 -15.84 -4.18 -20.82
CA GLY A 213 -17.20 -4.68 -20.96
C GLY A 213 -17.68 -5.56 -19.80
N THR A 214 -18.96 -5.92 -19.83
CA THR A 214 -19.62 -6.72 -18.78
C THR A 214 -19.61 -8.22 -19.06
N GLY A 215 -19.06 -8.66 -20.19
CA GLY A 215 -19.04 -10.06 -20.61
C GLY A 215 -18.15 -10.98 -19.76
N GLN A 216 -17.20 -10.42 -19.01
CA GLN A 216 -16.33 -11.17 -18.10
C GLN A 216 -16.84 -11.01 -16.65
N PRO A 217 -16.75 -12.06 -15.82
CA PRO A 217 -17.07 -11.92 -14.40
C PRO A 217 -16.11 -10.92 -13.74
N PRO A 218 -16.55 -10.22 -12.67
CA PRO A 218 -15.65 -9.33 -11.94
C PRO A 218 -14.56 -10.13 -11.22
N LEU A 219 -13.34 -9.63 -11.27
CA LEU A 219 -12.21 -10.15 -10.49
C LEU A 219 -12.38 -9.79 -9.00
N TYR A 220 -12.76 -8.54 -8.75
CA TYR A 220 -13.08 -7.99 -7.43
C TYR A 220 -13.85 -6.68 -7.59
N ALA A 221 -14.31 -6.11 -6.48
CA ALA A 221 -14.94 -4.79 -6.45
C ALA A 221 -14.08 -3.79 -5.65
N LEU A 222 -14.06 -2.54 -6.12
CA LEU A 222 -13.53 -1.39 -5.41
C LEU A 222 -14.66 -0.69 -4.67
N ALA A 223 -14.40 -0.23 -3.46
CA ALA A 223 -15.35 0.53 -2.67
C ALA A 223 -15.36 2.01 -3.06
N LYS A 224 -16.44 2.72 -2.72
CA LYS A 224 -16.51 4.17 -2.87
C LYS A 224 -15.35 4.86 -2.16
N GLY A 225 -14.71 5.79 -2.86
CA GLY A 225 -13.58 6.56 -2.37
C GLY A 225 -12.21 5.92 -2.60
N GLU A 226 -12.13 4.64 -3.04
CA GLU A 226 -10.84 4.06 -3.45
C GLU A 226 -10.29 4.84 -4.66
N ILE A 227 -8.97 4.99 -4.69
CA ILE A 227 -8.27 5.69 -5.78
C ILE A 227 -7.67 4.66 -6.74
N VAL A 228 -7.82 4.88 -8.03
CA VAL A 228 -7.19 4.12 -9.10
C VAL A 228 -6.36 5.07 -9.96
N LEU A 229 -5.32 4.56 -10.62
CA LEU A 229 -4.62 5.29 -11.67
C LEU A 229 -5.14 4.84 -13.03
N ALA A 230 -5.55 5.80 -13.84
CA ALA A 230 -6.01 5.56 -15.21
C ALA A 230 -5.50 6.66 -16.14
N SER A 231 -5.46 6.39 -17.45
CA SER A 231 -5.16 7.42 -18.44
C SER A 231 -6.25 8.50 -18.43
N GLY A 232 -5.84 9.77 -18.34
CA GLY A 232 -6.75 10.90 -18.37
C GLY A 232 -7.62 10.93 -19.65
N ASP A 233 -7.04 10.67 -20.79
CA ASP A 233 -7.75 10.53 -22.07
C ASP A 233 -8.69 9.30 -22.08
N GLY A 234 -8.31 8.23 -21.41
CA GLY A 234 -9.12 7.02 -21.28
C GLY A 234 -10.42 7.29 -20.54
N VAL A 235 -10.36 8.01 -19.41
CA VAL A 235 -11.55 8.30 -18.57
C VAL A 235 -12.53 9.24 -19.31
N THR A 236 -12.03 10.22 -20.07
CA THR A 236 -12.89 11.18 -20.76
C THR A 236 -13.48 10.68 -22.07
N ARG A 237 -12.85 9.70 -22.75
CA ARG A 237 -13.17 9.29 -24.12
C ARG A 237 -13.61 7.84 -24.27
N ARG A 238 -13.42 7.00 -23.23
CA ARG A 238 -13.73 5.57 -23.29
C ARG A 238 -14.69 5.17 -22.18
N GLU A 239 -15.61 4.30 -22.49
CA GLU A 239 -16.52 3.72 -21.49
C GLU A 239 -15.75 2.82 -20.50
N TRP A 240 -14.72 2.13 -20.96
CA TRP A 240 -13.88 1.23 -20.15
C TRP A 240 -12.42 1.68 -20.19
N VAL A 241 -11.82 1.79 -19.03
CA VAL A 241 -10.42 2.21 -18.87
C VAL A 241 -9.62 1.17 -18.10
N GLU A 242 -8.37 0.99 -18.52
CA GLU A 242 -7.39 0.19 -17.80
C GLU A 242 -6.87 0.96 -16.58
N ILE A 243 -6.83 0.31 -15.41
CA ILE A 243 -6.36 0.89 -14.15
C ILE A 243 -5.07 0.24 -13.64
N GLU A 244 -4.79 -0.97 -14.09
CA GLU A 244 -3.60 -1.78 -13.83
C GLU A 244 -3.37 -2.66 -15.06
N ASN A 245 -2.30 -3.45 -15.06
CA ASN A 245 -2.06 -4.38 -16.15
C ASN A 245 -3.27 -5.31 -16.35
N GLU A 246 -3.93 -5.20 -17.50
CA GLU A 246 -5.09 -6.01 -17.91
C GLU A 246 -6.29 -5.96 -16.95
N LYS A 247 -6.41 -4.90 -16.15
CA LYS A 247 -7.56 -4.68 -15.25
C LYS A 247 -8.33 -3.45 -15.67
N PHE A 248 -9.63 -3.60 -15.84
CA PHE A 248 -10.51 -2.59 -16.43
C PHE A 248 -11.67 -2.23 -15.51
N VAL A 249 -12.05 -0.97 -15.52
CA VAL A 249 -13.25 -0.44 -14.87
C VAL A 249 -14.05 0.42 -15.83
N ASN A 250 -15.35 0.59 -15.54
CA ASN A 250 -16.17 1.51 -16.31
C ASN A 250 -15.94 2.95 -15.82
N SER A 251 -15.48 3.81 -16.74
CA SER A 251 -15.03 5.18 -16.46
C SER A 251 -16.09 6.09 -15.90
N LYS A 252 -17.38 5.85 -16.20
CA LYS A 252 -18.50 6.67 -15.70
C LYS A 252 -18.63 6.70 -14.18
N TYR A 253 -17.96 5.77 -13.49
CA TYR A 253 -17.95 5.67 -12.02
C TYR A 253 -16.67 6.25 -11.40
N LEU A 254 -15.84 6.95 -12.19
CA LEU A 254 -14.61 7.62 -11.75
C LEU A 254 -14.82 9.14 -11.74
N GLU A 255 -14.29 9.80 -10.71
CA GLU A 255 -14.28 11.26 -10.53
C GLU A 255 -12.89 11.80 -10.14
#